data_7b95679bc9c7a87e4e3b734bcfe8bd52
#
_entry.id   7b95679bc9c7a87e4e3b734bcfe8bd52
#
_cell.length_a   1.000
_cell.length_b   1.000
_cell.length_c   1.000
_cell.angle_alpha   90.00
_cell.angle_beta   90.00
_cell.angle_gamma   90.00
#
_symmetry.space_group_name_H-M   'P 1'
#
loop_
_entity.id
_entity.type
_entity.pdbx_description
1 polymer ?
#
loop_
_entity_poly.entity_id
_entity_poly.type
_entity_poly.pdbx_seq_one_letter_code
_entity_poly.pdbx_strand_id
1 'polypeptide(L)'
;MNKTEMAEKLAAKADISKAKASEILDIIFSTESGHGIIAVERDAGRDVAIAGFGKFETRRRAAREGRNPATGATIQIAATTVAAFKPAKGLKDRVAV
;
A
#
# COMPACT_ATOMS: atom_id res chain seq x y z
N MET A 1 -12.00 8.99 2.61
CA MET A 1 -12.38 8.41 1.31
C MET A 1 -12.11 6.92 1.32
N ASN A 2 -13.02 6.14 0.81
CA ASN A 2 -12.84 4.70 0.65
C ASN A 2 -12.81 4.34 -0.85
N LYS A 3 -12.70 3.04 -1.15
CA LYS A 3 -12.63 2.59 -2.55
C LYS A 3 -13.92 2.92 -3.32
N THR A 4 -15.07 2.83 -2.70
CA THR A 4 -16.36 3.17 -3.33
C THR A 4 -16.43 4.63 -3.71
N GLU A 5 -16.04 5.53 -2.82
CA GLU A 5 -16.01 6.96 -3.10
C GLU A 5 -14.96 7.30 -4.17
N MET A 6 -13.82 6.63 -4.13
CA MET A 6 -12.78 6.78 -5.14
C MET A 6 -13.29 6.36 -6.52
N ALA A 7 -14.05 5.25 -6.60
CA ALA A 7 -14.65 4.79 -7.85
C ALA A 7 -15.65 5.82 -8.40
N GLU A 8 -16.45 6.44 -7.54
CA GLU A 8 -17.39 7.49 -7.96
C GLU A 8 -16.65 8.68 -8.55
N LYS A 9 -15.58 9.13 -7.92
CA LYS A 9 -14.78 10.25 -8.43
C LYS A 9 -14.05 9.90 -9.72
N LEU A 10 -13.52 8.70 -9.82
CA LEU A 10 -12.86 8.22 -11.03
C LEU A 10 -13.86 8.15 -12.19
N ALA A 11 -15.05 7.62 -11.94
CA ALA A 11 -16.10 7.53 -12.96
C ALA A 11 -16.46 8.90 -13.53
N ALA A 12 -16.62 9.89 -12.66
CA ALA A 12 -16.93 11.27 -13.08
C ALA A 12 -15.78 11.89 -13.88
N LYS A 13 -14.54 11.73 -13.44
CA LYS A 13 -13.37 12.34 -14.10
C LYS A 13 -13.01 11.66 -15.42
N ALA A 14 -13.19 10.36 -15.51
CA ALA A 14 -12.83 9.58 -16.69
C ALA A 14 -14.02 9.39 -17.68
N ASP A 15 -15.21 9.86 -17.31
CA ASP A 15 -16.43 9.68 -18.08
C ASP A 15 -16.72 8.20 -18.37
N ILE A 16 -16.68 7.39 -17.32
CA ILE A 16 -16.97 5.96 -17.36
C ILE A 16 -18.03 5.62 -16.32
N SER A 17 -18.59 4.40 -16.40
CA SER A 17 -19.55 3.94 -15.41
C SER A 17 -18.87 3.69 -14.06
N LYS A 18 -19.66 3.73 -12.97
CA LYS A 18 -19.17 3.38 -11.64
C LYS A 18 -18.69 1.93 -11.56
N ALA A 19 -19.38 1.02 -12.26
CA ALA A 19 -18.97 -0.38 -12.31
C ALA A 19 -17.59 -0.54 -12.96
N LYS A 20 -17.33 0.18 -14.06
CA LYS A 20 -16.04 0.16 -14.73
C LYS A 20 -14.95 0.80 -13.88
N ALA A 21 -15.25 1.89 -13.21
CA ALA A 21 -14.31 2.54 -12.29
C ALA A 21 -13.93 1.61 -11.13
N SER A 22 -14.90 0.92 -10.54
CA SER A 22 -14.65 -0.06 -9.47
C SER A 22 -13.77 -1.22 -9.96
N GLU A 23 -14.03 -1.71 -11.16
CA GLU A 23 -13.21 -2.75 -11.80
C GLU A 23 -11.77 -2.30 -11.98
N ILE A 24 -11.55 -1.07 -12.44
CA ILE A 24 -10.21 -0.50 -12.63
C ILE A 24 -9.46 -0.43 -11.29
N LEU A 25 -10.12 0.04 -10.23
CA LEU A 25 -9.51 0.10 -8.91
C LEU A 25 -9.16 -1.28 -8.36
N ASP A 26 -9.98 -2.28 -8.61
CA ASP A 26 -9.69 -3.66 -8.22
C ASP A 26 -8.48 -4.22 -8.99
N ILE A 27 -8.37 -3.90 -10.28
CA ILE A 27 -7.19 -4.29 -11.08
C ILE A 27 -5.91 -3.76 -10.47
N ILE A 28 -5.93 -2.54 -9.94
CA ILE A 28 -4.75 -1.89 -9.37
C ILE A 28 -4.47 -2.37 -7.95
N PHE A 29 -5.48 -2.43 -7.09
CA PHE A 29 -5.34 -2.53 -5.64
C PHE A 29 -5.76 -3.86 -5.02
N SER A 30 -6.22 -4.84 -5.77
CA SER A 30 -6.62 -6.11 -5.19
C SER A 30 -5.46 -6.76 -4.42
N THR A 31 -5.78 -7.36 -3.29
CA THR A 31 -4.82 -8.14 -2.51
C THR A 31 -5.05 -9.65 -2.62
N GLU A 32 -5.97 -10.07 -3.46
CA GLU A 32 -6.18 -11.50 -3.73
C GLU A 32 -4.94 -12.08 -4.40
N SER A 33 -4.62 -13.33 -4.06
CA SER A 33 -3.44 -14.01 -4.59
C SER A 33 -3.44 -14.03 -6.12
N GLY A 34 -2.34 -13.56 -6.72
CA GLY A 34 -2.19 -13.48 -8.18
C GLY A 34 -2.94 -12.32 -8.83
N HIS A 35 -3.59 -11.47 -8.04
CA HIS A 35 -4.36 -10.32 -8.52
C HIS A 35 -3.78 -9.01 -8.00
N GLY A 36 -4.18 -7.91 -8.65
CA GLY A 36 -3.72 -6.58 -8.27
C GLY A 36 -2.34 -6.24 -8.83
N ILE A 37 -2.26 -5.19 -9.62
CA ILE A 37 -1.00 -4.78 -10.27
C ILE A 37 0.08 -4.51 -9.23
N ILE A 38 -0.24 -3.75 -8.19
CA ILE A 38 0.72 -3.35 -7.16
C ILE A 38 1.15 -4.58 -6.33
N ALA A 39 0.19 -5.38 -5.89
CA ALA A 39 0.48 -6.54 -5.05
C ALA A 39 1.33 -7.59 -5.78
N VAL A 40 1.04 -7.87 -7.05
CA VAL A 40 1.80 -8.83 -7.86
C VAL A 40 3.24 -8.37 -8.06
N GLU A 41 3.47 -7.08 -8.31
CA GLU A 41 4.83 -6.54 -8.41
C GLU A 41 5.59 -6.69 -7.09
N ARG A 42 4.94 -6.45 -5.97
CA ARG A 42 5.56 -6.64 -4.65
C ARG A 42 5.84 -8.12 -4.34
N ASP A 43 4.99 -9.03 -4.77
CA ASP A 43 5.24 -10.47 -4.65
C ASP A 43 6.53 -10.88 -5.37
N ALA A 44 6.79 -10.26 -6.51
CA ALA A 44 8.01 -10.49 -7.29
C ALA A 44 9.23 -9.74 -6.74
N GLY A 45 9.09 -8.99 -5.66
CA GLY A 45 10.18 -8.23 -5.04
C GLY A 45 10.49 -6.90 -5.74
N ARG A 46 9.64 -6.45 -6.67
CA ARG A 46 9.84 -5.19 -7.38
C ARG A 46 9.07 -4.07 -6.71
N ASP A 47 9.67 -2.89 -6.62
CA ASP A 47 9.01 -1.70 -6.13
C ASP A 47 8.07 -1.12 -7.20
N VAL A 48 7.01 -0.44 -6.74
CA VAL A 48 6.09 0.26 -7.63
C VAL A 48 6.23 1.75 -7.38
N ALA A 49 6.86 2.45 -8.31
CA ALA A 49 7.11 3.88 -8.21
C ALA A 49 6.16 4.64 -9.14
N ILE A 50 5.40 5.58 -8.56
CA ILE A 50 4.53 6.48 -9.31
C ILE A 50 5.15 7.88 -9.23
N ALA A 51 5.66 8.37 -10.34
CA ALA A 51 6.38 9.64 -10.40
C ALA A 51 5.54 10.78 -9.80
N GLY A 52 6.14 11.55 -8.89
CA GLY A 52 5.49 12.67 -8.21
C GLY A 52 4.51 12.28 -7.12
N PHE A 53 4.13 11.02 -7.01
CA PHE A 53 3.18 10.55 -6.00
C PHE A 53 3.86 9.80 -4.86
N GLY A 54 4.55 8.71 -5.17
CA GLY A 54 5.22 7.91 -4.15
C GLY A 54 5.64 6.56 -4.67
N LYS A 55 6.20 5.78 -3.76
CA LYS A 55 6.71 4.45 -4.05
C LYS A 55 6.16 3.44 -3.05
N PHE A 56 5.59 2.34 -3.57
CA PHE A 56 5.20 1.19 -2.78
C PHE A 56 6.39 0.26 -2.69
N GLU A 57 6.84 -0.03 -1.49
CA GLU A 57 8.00 -0.86 -1.22
C GLU A 57 7.73 -1.80 -0.05
N THR A 58 8.66 -2.71 0.20
CA THR A 58 8.65 -3.49 1.44
C THR A 58 9.87 -3.10 2.25
N ARG A 59 9.73 -3.22 3.57
CA ARG A 59 10.84 -3.04 4.50
C ARG A 59 11.00 -4.32 5.29
N ARG A 60 12.23 -4.78 5.39
CA ARG A 60 12.54 -5.91 6.25
C ARG A 60 12.86 -5.40 7.63
N ARG A 61 12.16 -5.95 8.61
CA ARG A 61 12.47 -5.73 10.02
C ARG A 61 13.24 -6.92 10.52
N ALA A 62 14.45 -6.67 11.08
CA ALA A 62 15.29 -7.72 11.65
C ALA A 62 14.63 -8.34 12.88
N ALA A 63 14.97 -9.59 13.16
CA ALA A 63 14.60 -10.22 14.41
C ALA A 63 15.17 -9.42 15.57
N ARG A 64 14.41 -9.29 16.65
CA ARG A 64 14.82 -8.53 17.85
C ARG A 64 14.26 -9.16 19.12
N GLU A 65 14.80 -8.74 20.24
CA GLU A 65 14.22 -9.07 21.54
C GLU A 65 13.25 -7.98 21.97
N GLY A 66 12.15 -8.39 22.54
CA GLY A 66 11.19 -7.51 23.17
C GLY A 66 10.88 -8.00 24.58
N ARG A 67 10.08 -7.24 25.32
CA ARG A 67 9.62 -7.62 26.65
C ARG A 67 8.11 -7.65 26.71
N ASN A 68 7.59 -8.69 27.37
CA ASN A 68 6.17 -8.74 27.68
C ASN A 68 5.91 -7.77 28.86
N PRO A 69 5.12 -6.71 28.66
CA PRO A 69 4.88 -5.71 29.69
C PRO A 69 4.12 -6.27 30.91
N ALA A 70 3.37 -7.36 30.74
CA ALA A 70 2.63 -7.97 31.84
C ALA A 70 3.50 -8.85 32.73
N THR A 71 4.49 -9.54 32.18
CA THR A 71 5.33 -10.49 32.92
C THR A 71 6.78 -10.06 33.04
N GLY A 72 7.23 -9.09 32.26
CA GLY A 72 8.63 -8.69 32.18
C GLY A 72 9.53 -9.71 31.48
N ALA A 73 8.97 -10.80 30.98
CA ALA A 73 9.72 -11.82 30.27
C ALA A 73 10.23 -11.33 28.92
N THR A 74 11.43 -11.76 28.55
CA THR A 74 11.99 -11.51 27.23
C THR A 74 11.29 -12.38 26.21
N ILE A 75 10.85 -11.78 25.11
CA ILE A 75 10.24 -12.48 23.97
C ILE A 75 11.08 -12.26 22.72
N GLN A 76 11.13 -13.27 21.87
CA GLN A 76 11.78 -13.17 20.57
C GLN A 76 10.78 -12.72 19.53
N ILE A 77 11.08 -11.60 18.88
CA ILE A 77 10.28 -11.09 17.75
C ILE A 77 11.00 -11.49 16.47
N ALA A 78 10.37 -12.36 15.69
CA ALA A 78 10.95 -12.86 14.45
C ALA A 78 11.12 -11.75 13.41
N ALA A 79 12.11 -11.91 12.54
CA ALA A 79 12.27 -11.05 11.38
C ALA A 79 11.01 -11.12 10.51
N THR A 80 10.59 -9.98 9.97
CA THR A 80 9.39 -9.91 9.14
C THR A 80 9.59 -8.88 8.03
N THR A 81 8.80 -9.03 6.96
CA THR A 81 8.75 -8.06 5.87
C THR A 81 7.42 -7.36 5.92
N VAL A 82 7.43 -6.04 5.92
CA VAL A 82 6.21 -5.23 6.00
C VAL A 82 6.07 -4.36 4.76
N ALA A 83 4.82 -4.16 4.33
CA ALA A 83 4.51 -3.22 3.27
C ALA A 83 4.74 -1.78 3.76
N ALA A 84 5.29 -0.94 2.89
CA ALA A 84 5.54 0.46 3.20
C ALA A 84 5.22 1.32 1.98
N PHE A 85 4.80 2.55 2.25
CA PHE A 85 4.59 3.56 1.22
C PHE A 85 5.45 4.77 1.55
N LYS A 86 6.28 5.17 0.58
CA LYS A 86 7.14 6.34 0.71
C LYS A 86 6.62 7.44 -0.21
N PRO A 87 6.03 8.52 0.33
CA PRO A 87 5.52 9.60 -0.52
C PRO A 87 6.64 10.32 -1.24
N ALA A 88 6.38 10.69 -2.49
CA ALA A 88 7.29 11.51 -3.27
C ALA A 88 7.18 12.99 -2.86
N LYS A 89 8.16 13.79 -3.26
CA LYS A 89 8.20 15.21 -2.92
C LYS A 89 6.93 15.94 -3.35
N GLY A 90 6.40 15.67 -4.55
CA GLY A 90 5.19 16.32 -5.05
C GLY A 90 3.99 16.11 -4.14
N LEU A 91 3.81 14.89 -3.63
CA LEU A 91 2.72 14.59 -2.70
C LEU A 91 2.98 15.22 -1.33
N LYS A 92 4.21 15.15 -0.83
CA LYS A 92 4.58 15.78 0.45
C LYS A 92 4.33 17.27 0.43
N ASP A 93 4.74 17.95 -0.62
CA ASP A 93 4.61 19.40 -0.75
C ASP A 93 3.15 19.81 -0.84
N ARG A 94 2.32 19.00 -1.51
CA ARG A 94 0.89 19.30 -1.66
C ARG A 94 0.13 19.22 -0.34
N VAL A 95 0.48 18.29 0.55
CA VAL A 95 -0.21 18.11 1.84
C VAL A 95 0.42 18.92 2.97
N ALA A 96 1.63 19.40 2.80
CA ALA A 96 2.35 20.20 3.78
C ALA A 96 1.98 21.68 3.63
N VAL A 97 0.80 22.05 4.08
CA VAL A 97 0.29 23.42 4.01
C VAL A 97 0.27 24.07 5.39
#